data_775ef5772e05c75e0689c7546e3e8df8
#
_entry.id   775ef5772e05c75e0689c7546e3e8df8
#
_cell.length_a   1.000
_cell.length_b   1.000
_cell.length_c   1.000
_cell.angle_alpha   90.00
_cell.angle_beta   90.00
_cell.angle_gamma   90.00
#
_symmetry.space_group_name_H-M   'P 1'
#
loop_
_entity.id
_entity.type
_entity.pdbx_description
1 polymer ?
#
loop_
_entity_poly.entity_id
_entity_poly.type
_entity_poly.pdbx_seq_one_letter_code
_entity_poly.pdbx_strand_id
1 'polypeptide(L)'
;NINQFISKESKKYGPLIIQQTELEEVSGRKILNALNQNNKKVIISIKCETKDLDVRIPGRKWRGWIPAKEQFEKNLINDFC
;
A
#
# COMPACT_ATOMS: atom_id res chain seq x y z
N ASN A 1 -0.52 -10.10 -26.42
CA ASN A 1 -1.49 -9.10 -26.55
C ASN A 1 -1.38 -7.97 -25.55
N ILE A 2 -1.62 -6.81 -26.03
CA ILE A 2 -1.43 -5.66 -25.27
C ILE A 2 -2.34 -5.54 -24.09
N ASN A 3 -3.46 -6.11 -24.18
CA ASN A 3 -4.41 -6.04 -23.10
C ASN A 3 -3.90 -6.54 -21.80
N GLN A 4 -2.91 -7.37 -21.85
CA GLN A 4 -2.40 -7.86 -20.63
C GLN A 4 -1.80 -6.84 -19.76
N PHE A 5 -1.32 -5.78 -20.35
CA PHE A 5 -0.74 -4.78 -19.53
C PHE A 5 -1.76 -4.03 -18.75
N ILE A 6 -2.93 -3.99 -19.30
CA ILE A 6 -3.97 -3.30 -18.64
C ILE A 6 -4.44 -4.02 -17.44
N SER A 7 -4.22 -5.29 -17.41
CA SER A 7 -4.70 -6.04 -16.29
C SER A 7 -3.94 -5.72 -15.04
N LYS A 8 -2.85 -5.01 -15.15
CA LYS A 8 -2.23 -4.58 -13.96
C LYS A 8 -3.10 -3.56 -13.33
N GLU A 9 -3.78 -3.96 -12.36
CA GLU A 9 -4.76 -3.14 -11.83
C GLU A 9 -4.25 -2.24 -10.79
N SER A 10 -4.69 -1.00 -10.85
CA SER A 10 -4.56 -0.12 -9.74
C SER A 10 -5.86 -0.15 -9.01
N LYS A 11 -5.82 -0.14 -7.71
CA LYS A 11 -7.02 -0.09 -6.92
C LYS A 11 -6.95 1.08 -5.98
N LYS A 12 -8.06 1.79 -5.85
CA LYS A 12 -8.09 2.98 -5.04
C LYS A 12 -8.56 2.67 -3.64
N TYR A 13 -7.82 3.18 -2.66
CA TYR A 13 -8.20 3.06 -1.25
C TYR A 13 -8.14 4.46 -0.68
N GLY A 14 -9.31 5.10 -0.54
CA GLY A 14 -9.34 6.48 -0.07
C GLY A 14 -8.47 7.37 -0.95
N PRO A 15 -7.50 8.07 -0.38
CA PRO A 15 -6.62 8.94 -1.16
C PRO A 15 -5.48 8.22 -1.84
N LEU A 16 -5.38 6.90 -1.69
CA LEU A 16 -4.25 6.14 -2.19
C LEU A 16 -4.64 5.28 -3.37
N ILE A 17 -3.75 5.19 -4.33
CA ILE A 17 -3.90 4.28 -5.46
C ILE A 17 -2.78 3.27 -5.37
N ILE A 18 -3.14 2.01 -5.17
CA ILE A 18 -2.19 0.94 -4.97
C ILE A 18 -1.95 0.22 -6.27
N GLN A 19 -0.70 0.04 -6.62
CA GLN A 19 -0.33 -0.73 -7.79
C GLN A 19 0.03 -2.13 -7.35
N GLN A 20 -0.79 -3.07 -7.73
CA GLN A 20 -0.70 -4.40 -7.14
C GLN A 20 0.40 -5.27 -7.68
N THR A 21 1.09 -4.81 -8.70
CA THR A 21 2.09 -5.63 -9.34
C THR A 21 3.40 -5.70 -8.58
N GLU A 22 3.57 -4.87 -7.57
CA GLU A 22 4.86 -4.80 -6.90
C GLU A 22 4.74 -5.04 -5.43
N LEU A 23 4.06 -6.11 -5.10
CA LEU A 23 3.97 -6.51 -3.72
C LEU A 23 5.23 -7.25 -3.32
N GLU A 24 5.84 -6.84 -2.22
CA GLU A 24 6.96 -7.55 -1.66
C GLU A 24 6.64 -7.94 -0.23
N GLU A 25 7.26 -9.00 0.22
CA GLU A 25 7.09 -9.39 1.60
C GLU A 25 8.47 -9.44 2.25
N VAL A 26 8.66 -8.66 3.30
CA VAL A 26 9.93 -8.54 3.95
C VAL A 26 9.72 -8.65 5.45
N SER A 27 10.33 -9.64 6.08
CA SER A 27 10.28 -9.81 7.53
C SER A 27 8.87 -9.79 8.09
N GLY A 28 7.97 -10.46 7.41
CA GLY A 28 6.58 -10.54 7.89
C GLY A 28 5.73 -9.34 7.56
N ARG A 29 6.25 -8.40 6.81
CA ARG A 29 5.50 -7.23 6.38
C ARG A 29 5.31 -7.25 4.89
N LYS A 30 4.21 -6.70 4.44
CA LYS A 30 3.98 -6.54 3.01
C LYS A 30 4.26 -5.10 2.62
N ILE A 31 5.02 -4.94 1.54
CA ILE A 31 5.45 -3.63 1.07
C ILE A 31 4.76 -3.36 -0.25
N LEU A 32 4.12 -2.22 -0.34
CA LEU A 32 3.37 -1.84 -1.52
C LEU A 32 3.81 -0.49 -2.02
N ASN A 33 3.77 -0.31 -3.33
CA ASN A 33 3.96 0.99 -3.93
C ASN A 33 2.60 1.60 -4.23
N ALA A 34 2.48 2.87 -3.97
CA ALA A 34 1.22 3.57 -4.15
C ALA A 34 1.47 4.99 -4.63
N LEU A 35 0.40 5.63 -5.06
CA LEU A 35 0.40 7.05 -5.37
C LEU A 35 -0.58 7.73 -4.45
N ASN A 36 -0.22 8.90 -3.97
CA ASN A 36 -1.16 9.68 -3.16
C ASN A 36 -2.00 10.56 -4.08
N GLN A 37 -2.88 11.35 -3.49
CA GLN A 37 -3.79 12.16 -4.30
C GLN A 37 -3.08 13.26 -5.06
N ASN A 38 -1.85 13.54 -4.76
CA ASN A 38 -1.04 14.48 -5.54
C ASN A 38 -0.19 13.77 -6.57
N ASN A 39 -0.47 12.50 -6.82
CA ASN A 39 0.28 11.68 -7.78
C ASN A 39 1.73 11.47 -7.39
N LYS A 40 2.03 11.55 -6.12
CA LYS A 40 3.37 11.31 -5.65
C LYS A 40 3.51 9.91 -5.12
N LYS A 41 4.67 9.31 -5.34
CA LYS A 41 4.94 7.98 -4.88
C LYS A 41 5.00 7.91 -3.38
N VAL A 42 4.39 6.90 -2.81
CA VAL A 42 4.53 6.58 -1.40
C VAL A 42 4.71 5.07 -1.30
N ILE A 43 5.37 4.66 -0.23
CA ILE A 43 5.59 3.25 0.05
C ILE A 43 4.80 2.91 1.31
N ILE A 44 4.01 1.86 1.22
CA ILE A 44 3.16 1.44 2.33
C ILE A 44 3.64 0.10 2.83
N SER A 45 3.77 -0.02 4.13
CA SER A 45 4.11 -1.28 4.76
C SER A 45 2.94 -1.71 5.62
N ILE A 46 2.58 -2.98 5.52
CA ILE A 46 1.46 -3.54 6.27
C ILE A 46 1.99 -4.65 7.17
N LYS A 47 1.65 -4.56 8.45
CA LYS A 47 1.93 -5.62 9.38
C LYS A 47 0.62 -6.34 9.64
N CYS A 48 0.46 -7.49 9.01
CA CYS A 48 -0.82 -8.19 9.07
C CYS A 48 -1.15 -8.69 10.45
N GLU A 49 -0.13 -9.04 11.20
CA GLU A 49 -0.30 -9.59 12.51
C GLU A 49 -1.02 -8.65 13.46
N THR A 50 -0.64 -7.39 13.43
CA THR A 50 -1.21 -6.40 14.33
C THR A 50 -2.15 -5.44 13.62
N LYS A 51 -2.24 -5.55 12.29
CA LYS A 51 -3.08 -4.68 11.48
C LYS A 51 -2.65 -3.23 11.56
N ASP A 52 -1.34 -3.04 11.52
CA ASP A 52 -0.76 -1.71 11.53
C ASP A 52 -0.25 -1.33 10.16
N LEU A 53 -0.18 -0.04 9.91
CA LEU A 53 0.32 0.51 8.67
C LEU A 53 1.46 1.46 8.94
N ASP A 54 2.39 1.51 8.01
CA ASP A 54 3.41 2.51 8.02
C ASP A 54 3.54 3.06 6.60
N VAL A 55 3.78 4.34 6.49
CA VAL A 55 3.85 4.99 5.19
C VAL A 55 5.11 5.82 5.13
N ARG A 56 5.75 5.81 3.98
CA ARG A 56 6.98 6.55 3.81
C ARG A 56 7.02 7.14 2.40
N ILE A 57 7.54 8.34 2.31
CA ILE A 57 7.85 8.93 1.02
C ILE A 57 9.27 8.48 0.67
N PRO A 58 9.53 8.04 -0.56
CA PRO A 58 10.87 7.60 -0.92
C PRO A 58 11.90 8.66 -0.57
N GLY A 59 12.98 8.23 0.05
CA GLY A 59 14.03 9.13 0.49
C GLY A 59 13.84 9.67 1.89
N ARG A 60 12.71 9.37 2.50
CA ARG A 60 12.45 9.82 3.86
C ARG A 60 12.32 8.62 4.78
N LYS A 61 12.30 8.88 6.07
CA LYS A 61 12.20 7.81 7.05
C LYS A 61 10.77 7.34 7.19
N TRP A 62 10.62 6.14 7.71
CA TRP A 62 9.31 5.61 8.05
C TRP A 62 8.70 6.46 9.17
N ARG A 63 7.41 6.63 9.07
CA ARG A 63 6.67 7.43 10.04
C ARG A 63 6.46 6.69 11.37
N GLY A 64 6.45 5.37 11.31
CA GLY A 64 6.16 4.52 12.46
C GLY A 64 4.86 3.77 12.27
N TRP A 65 4.71 2.65 12.96
CA TRP A 65 3.52 1.83 12.84
C TRP A 65 2.33 2.51 13.50
N ILE A 66 1.23 2.61 12.79
CA ILE A 66 0.01 3.20 13.30
C ILE A 66 -1.13 2.25 12.99
N PRO A 67 -2.00 1.96 13.96
CA PRO A 67 -3.13 1.08 13.70
C PRO A 67 -4.07 1.68 12.67
N ALA A 68 -4.68 0.83 11.86
CA ALA A 68 -5.63 1.27 10.87
C ALA A 68 -6.84 1.90 11.55
N LYS A 69 -7.21 3.10 11.13
CA LYS A 69 -8.36 3.80 11.69
C LYS A 69 -9.44 4.03 10.67
N GLU A 70 -9.05 4.50 9.49
CA GLU A 70 -10.03 4.82 8.46
C GLU A 70 -10.49 3.54 7.79
N GLN A 71 -11.68 3.60 7.25
CA GLN A 71 -12.22 2.42 6.60
C GLN A 71 -11.36 1.98 5.42
N PHE A 72 -10.79 2.94 4.68
CA PHE A 72 -9.96 2.57 3.55
C PHE A 72 -8.69 1.86 4.01
N GLU A 73 -8.18 2.20 5.18
CA GLU A 73 -7.01 1.53 5.72
C GLU A 73 -7.34 0.11 6.11
N LYS A 74 -8.49 -0.09 6.71
CA LYS A 74 -8.93 -1.42 7.08
C LYS A 74 -9.17 -2.28 5.86
N ASN A 75 -9.74 -1.68 4.82
CA ASN A 75 -9.95 -2.40 3.57
C ASN A 75 -8.64 -2.80 2.93
N LEU A 76 -7.68 -1.91 2.97
CA LEU A 76 -6.37 -2.16 2.42
C LEU A 76 -5.72 -3.36 3.12
N ILE A 77 -5.73 -3.36 4.43
CA ILE A 77 -5.16 -4.47 5.19
C ILE A 77 -5.90 -5.76 4.86
N ASN A 78 -7.21 -5.70 4.82
CA ASN A 78 -8.00 -6.88 4.56
C ASN A 78 -7.72 -7.49 3.19
N ASP A 79 -7.52 -6.64 2.19
CA ASP A 79 -7.27 -7.12 0.84
C ASP A 79 -5.89 -7.72 0.67
N PHE A 80 -4.91 -7.24 1.40
CA PHE A 80 -3.54 -7.71 1.23
C PHE A 80 -3.09 -8.69 2.30
N CYS A 81 -3.85 -8.89 3.31
CA CYS A 81 -3.59 -9.89 4.32
C CYS A 81 -4.55 -11.05 4.23
#